data_61f52adfa46a9ca7d19ff55710c519b3
#
_entry.id   61f52adfa46a9ca7d19ff55710c519b3
#
_cell.length_a   1.000
_cell.length_b   1.000
_cell.length_c   1.000
_cell.angle_alpha   90.00
_cell.angle_beta   90.00
_cell.angle_gamma   90.00
#
_symmetry.space_group_name_H-M   'P 1'
#
loop_
_entity.id
_entity.type
_entity.pdbx_description
1 polymer ?
#
loop_
_entity_poly.entity_id
_entity_poly.type
_entity_poly.pdbx_seq_one_letter_code
_entity_poly.pdbx_strand_id
1 'polypeptide(L)'
;MTFLPSGSGALVFIAFEGQDADASEAASSLVKDIIEAWRLNDSEILDTDGFYEFRFSEPEIVRDEANRASIAWPGIEVHRGHHLGTPVTVVHGHEPGLKWREFLSLVLSDVTAEDSVVLLGGLHAEVPHTRPLPVVTNTEDARLAAKLGIEVNGYEGPIGILGLLGVECDRRGLHAVNLWVGVPDYLTDSPSPKAELALASAVERITGLEIDIPILEEESRAWELGADELVALNPHLVELLKGLEQLNDSTELPEASGDAIAAEFERYLRKRGRDR
;
A
#
# COMPACT_ATOMS: atom_id res chain seq x y z
N MET A 1 -3.80 -16.96 -12.88
CA MET A 1 -4.78 -17.50 -11.92
C MET A 1 -5.13 -16.35 -10.98
N THR A 2 -6.38 -16.12 -10.63
CA THR A 2 -6.79 -15.00 -9.78
C THR A 2 -6.68 -15.34 -8.30
N PHE A 3 -6.30 -14.35 -7.49
CA PHE A 3 -6.21 -14.44 -6.05
C PHE A 3 -7.54 -14.00 -5.43
N LEU A 4 -8.48 -14.94 -5.38
CA LEU A 4 -9.81 -14.74 -4.82
C LEU A 4 -10.03 -15.69 -3.64
N PRO A 5 -10.91 -15.32 -2.68
CA PRO A 5 -11.23 -16.15 -1.53
C PRO A 5 -11.88 -17.47 -1.94
N SER A 6 -11.84 -18.44 -1.04
CA SER A 6 -12.45 -19.74 -1.23
C SER A 6 -13.72 -19.87 -0.36
N GLY A 7 -14.64 -20.73 -0.75
CA GLY A 7 -15.83 -21.00 0.04
C GLY A 7 -16.67 -19.75 0.28
N SER A 8 -16.83 -19.40 1.56
CA SER A 8 -17.54 -18.20 2.03
C SER A 8 -16.57 -17.07 2.47
N GLY A 9 -15.30 -17.21 2.17
CA GLY A 9 -14.28 -16.23 2.54
C GLY A 9 -14.45 -14.88 1.88
N ALA A 10 -13.79 -13.87 2.43
CA ALA A 10 -13.74 -12.50 1.93
C ALA A 10 -12.40 -12.17 1.26
N LEU A 11 -12.42 -11.25 0.33
CA LEU A 11 -11.22 -10.53 -0.13
C LEU A 11 -10.95 -9.41 0.87
N VAL A 12 -9.83 -9.49 1.57
CA VAL A 12 -9.49 -8.58 2.66
C VAL A 12 -8.35 -7.67 2.23
N PHE A 13 -8.61 -6.37 2.13
CA PHE A 13 -7.57 -5.37 1.90
C PHE A 13 -7.14 -4.76 3.22
N ILE A 14 -5.83 -4.59 3.41
CA ILE A 14 -5.27 -3.94 4.60
C ILE A 14 -4.25 -2.89 4.16
N ALA A 15 -4.45 -1.65 4.59
CA ALA A 15 -3.54 -0.53 4.37
C ALA A 15 -3.49 0.37 5.61
N PHE A 16 -2.32 0.92 5.91
CA PHE A 16 -2.16 1.85 7.03
C PHE A 16 -1.52 3.15 6.58
N GLU A 17 -2.11 4.25 7.02
CA GLU A 17 -1.53 5.59 6.90
C GLU A 17 -0.31 5.71 7.81
N GLY A 18 0.83 6.07 7.25
CA GLY A 18 2.07 6.23 8.01
C GLY A 18 3.29 6.40 7.10
N GLN A 19 4.34 6.99 7.62
CA GLN A 19 5.55 7.26 6.84
C GLN A 19 6.29 6.00 6.38
N ASP A 20 6.07 4.88 7.07
CA ASP A 20 6.79 3.63 6.85
C ASP A 20 6.03 2.66 5.94
N ALA A 21 4.72 2.85 5.76
CA ALA A 21 3.86 1.93 5.03
C ALA A 21 3.13 2.58 3.83
N ASP A 22 3.04 3.91 3.76
CA ASP A 22 2.17 4.60 2.81
C ASP A 22 2.83 5.84 2.21
N ALA A 23 3.90 5.65 1.46
CA ALA A 23 4.56 6.75 0.76
C ALA A 23 3.59 7.48 -0.17
N SER A 24 3.50 8.80 0.01
CA SER A 24 2.61 9.69 -0.76
C SER A 24 1.14 9.23 -0.77
N GLU A 25 0.66 8.66 0.34
CA GLU A 25 -0.73 8.23 0.55
C GLU A 25 -1.28 7.27 -0.53
N ALA A 26 -0.40 6.52 -1.19
CA ALA A 26 -0.79 5.70 -2.33
C ALA A 26 -1.74 4.56 -1.97
N ALA A 27 -1.47 3.87 -0.85
CA ALA A 27 -2.27 2.72 -0.41
C ALA A 27 -3.54 3.16 0.33
N SER A 28 -3.45 4.20 1.17
CA SER A 28 -4.61 4.73 1.90
C SER A 28 -5.63 5.39 0.97
N SER A 29 -5.18 6.11 -0.07
CA SER A 29 -6.08 6.65 -1.10
C SER A 29 -6.81 5.53 -1.82
N LEU A 30 -6.08 4.53 -2.33
CA LEU A 30 -6.69 3.41 -3.04
C LEU A 30 -7.75 2.66 -2.22
N VAL A 31 -7.51 2.39 -0.94
CA VAL A 31 -8.51 1.68 -0.12
C VAL A 31 -9.74 2.53 0.16
N LYS A 32 -9.60 3.86 0.29
CA LYS A 32 -10.72 4.80 0.41
C LYS A 32 -11.56 4.80 -0.87
N ASP A 33 -10.92 4.82 -2.02
CA ASP A 33 -11.57 4.77 -3.32
C ASP A 33 -12.26 3.41 -3.57
N ILE A 34 -11.65 2.30 -3.17
CA ILE A 34 -12.28 0.96 -3.19
C ILE A 34 -13.55 0.95 -2.33
N ILE A 35 -13.52 1.52 -1.12
CA ILE A 35 -14.68 1.60 -0.23
C ILE A 35 -15.83 2.35 -0.92
N GLU A 36 -15.53 3.46 -1.56
CA GLU A 36 -16.53 4.28 -2.26
C GLU A 36 -17.04 3.59 -3.54
N ALA A 37 -16.14 3.18 -4.44
CA ALA A 37 -16.48 2.57 -5.73
C ALA A 37 -17.26 1.27 -5.55
N TRP A 38 -16.91 0.44 -4.58
CA TRP A 38 -17.57 -0.82 -4.31
C TRP A 38 -18.69 -0.71 -3.26
N ARG A 39 -18.93 0.50 -2.71
CA ARG A 39 -20.02 0.81 -1.76
C ARG A 39 -19.99 -0.08 -0.52
N LEU A 40 -18.85 -0.19 0.13
CA LEU A 40 -18.68 -0.96 1.35
C LEU A 40 -19.22 -0.18 2.55
N ASN A 41 -20.55 -0.20 2.73
CA ASN A 41 -21.28 0.70 3.65
C ASN A 41 -21.41 0.16 5.08
N ASP A 42 -21.07 -1.08 5.35
CA ASP A 42 -21.06 -1.63 6.70
C ASP A 42 -19.71 -1.32 7.34
N SER A 43 -19.66 -0.38 8.27
CA SER A 43 -18.43 0.10 8.88
C SER A 43 -18.40 -0.07 10.39
N GLU A 44 -17.23 -0.39 10.91
CA GLU A 44 -16.94 -0.56 12.32
C GLU A 44 -15.60 0.10 12.66
N ILE A 45 -15.52 0.76 13.80
CA ILE A 45 -14.26 1.29 14.35
C ILE A 45 -13.76 0.30 15.40
N LEU A 46 -12.53 -0.18 15.20
CA LEU A 46 -11.90 -1.07 16.20
C LEU A 46 -11.45 -0.27 17.43
N ASP A 47 -11.54 -0.91 18.61
CA ASP A 47 -10.97 -0.36 19.83
C ASP A 47 -9.44 -0.45 19.77
N THR A 48 -8.84 0.69 19.44
CA THR A 48 -7.39 0.83 19.24
C THR A 48 -6.73 1.69 20.31
N ASP A 49 -7.42 1.99 21.41
CA ASP A 49 -6.86 2.71 22.54
C ASP A 49 -5.57 2.06 23.06
N GLY A 50 -4.51 2.86 23.15
CA GLY A 50 -3.20 2.42 23.63
C GLY A 50 -2.29 1.80 22.58
N PHE A 51 -2.65 1.79 21.27
CA PHE A 51 -1.75 1.44 20.17
C PHE A 51 -1.04 2.66 19.58
N TYR A 52 -1.54 3.87 19.86
CA TYR A 52 -1.01 5.11 19.31
C TYR A 52 -0.24 5.92 20.32
N GLU A 53 0.86 6.50 19.88
CA GLU A 53 1.58 7.53 20.60
C GLU A 53 1.24 8.88 19.96
N PHE A 54 0.38 9.68 20.61
CA PHE A 54 -0.16 10.95 20.08
C PHE A 54 0.88 12.03 19.80
N ARG A 55 2.16 11.74 19.99
CA ARG A 55 3.28 12.58 19.53
C ARG A 55 3.64 12.36 18.07
N PHE A 56 3.20 11.22 17.48
CA PHE A 56 3.49 10.82 16.12
C PHE A 56 2.21 10.60 15.29
N SER A 57 1.12 10.21 15.95
CA SER A 57 -0.21 10.08 15.35
C SER A 57 -1.14 11.05 16.08
N GLU A 58 -1.06 12.35 15.73
CA GLU A 58 -1.80 13.41 16.43
C GLU A 58 -3.29 13.32 16.10
N PRO A 59 -4.20 13.48 17.10
CA PRO A 59 -5.62 13.67 16.83
C PRO A 59 -5.87 14.99 16.10
N GLU A 60 -6.81 15.01 15.18
CA GLU A 60 -7.12 16.16 14.35
C GLU A 60 -8.44 16.81 14.75
N ILE A 61 -8.52 18.14 14.61
CA ILE A 61 -9.79 18.87 14.70
C ILE A 61 -10.42 18.91 13.32
N VAL A 62 -11.54 18.19 13.17
CA VAL A 62 -12.36 18.24 11.95
C VAL A 62 -13.62 19.07 12.17
N ARG A 63 -14.15 19.67 11.09
CA ARG A 63 -15.38 20.47 11.14
C ARG A 63 -16.41 19.95 10.15
N ASP A 64 -17.64 19.85 10.62
CA ASP A 64 -18.78 19.52 9.77
C ASP A 64 -19.26 20.72 8.93
N GLU A 65 -20.25 20.49 8.06
CA GLU A 65 -20.85 21.53 7.21
C GLU A 65 -21.44 22.71 8.01
N ALA A 66 -21.84 22.47 9.26
CA ALA A 66 -22.31 23.49 10.18
C ALA A 66 -21.18 24.17 10.98
N ASN A 67 -19.91 23.93 10.60
CA ASN A 67 -18.70 24.45 11.25
C ASN A 67 -18.54 24.01 12.73
N ARG A 68 -19.17 22.91 13.15
CA ARG A 68 -19.02 22.33 14.49
C ARG A 68 -17.75 21.50 14.54
N ALA A 69 -16.89 21.78 15.51
CA ALA A 69 -15.65 21.05 15.72
C ALA A 69 -15.92 19.68 16.37
N SER A 70 -15.25 18.66 15.89
CA SER A 70 -15.10 17.35 16.52
C SER A 70 -13.64 16.93 16.46
N ILE A 71 -13.26 15.90 17.20
CA ILE A 71 -11.90 15.35 17.20
C ILE A 71 -11.94 14.03 16.43
N ALA A 72 -11.14 13.93 15.38
CA ALA A 72 -10.80 12.66 14.75
C ALA A 72 -9.59 12.09 15.49
N TRP A 73 -9.79 10.94 16.11
CA TRP A 73 -8.72 10.20 16.77
C TRP A 73 -8.06 9.23 15.78
N PRO A 74 -6.75 9.01 15.85
CA PRO A 74 -6.13 7.95 15.09
C PRO A 74 -6.76 6.60 15.48
N GLY A 75 -7.07 5.78 14.50
CA GLY A 75 -7.78 4.53 14.72
C GLY A 75 -7.75 3.63 13.50
N ILE A 76 -8.42 2.50 13.62
CA ILE A 76 -8.63 1.55 12.53
C ILE A 76 -10.13 1.43 12.27
N GLU A 77 -10.48 1.57 11.00
CA GLU A 77 -11.82 1.34 10.48
C GLU A 77 -11.85 0.05 9.66
N VAL A 78 -12.94 -0.68 9.79
CA VAL A 78 -13.21 -1.89 9.00
C VAL A 78 -14.49 -1.65 8.22
N HIS A 79 -14.40 -1.74 6.89
CA HIS A 79 -15.54 -1.62 5.98
C HIS A 79 -15.84 -2.96 5.34
N ARG A 80 -17.11 -3.34 5.29
CA ARG A 80 -17.55 -4.62 4.73
C ARG A 80 -18.64 -4.42 3.69
N GLY A 81 -18.68 -5.32 2.71
CA GLY A 81 -19.69 -5.31 1.66
C GLY A 81 -19.50 -6.45 0.67
N HIS A 82 -20.02 -6.27 -0.53
CA HIS A 82 -19.87 -7.24 -1.62
C HIS A 82 -19.58 -6.51 -2.92
N HIS A 83 -18.65 -7.03 -3.70
CA HIS A 83 -18.41 -6.59 -5.06
C HIS A 83 -18.49 -7.77 -6.02
N LEU A 84 -19.36 -7.69 -7.03
CA LEU A 84 -19.62 -8.76 -8.02
C LEU A 84 -19.88 -10.15 -7.39
N GLY A 85 -20.53 -10.18 -6.22
CA GLY A 85 -20.84 -11.41 -5.47
C GLY A 85 -19.73 -11.93 -4.56
N THR A 86 -18.55 -11.31 -4.57
CA THR A 86 -17.45 -11.61 -3.67
C THR A 86 -17.60 -10.78 -2.39
N PRO A 87 -17.59 -11.39 -1.18
CA PRO A 87 -17.47 -10.63 0.06
C PRO A 87 -16.15 -9.86 0.10
N VAL A 88 -16.20 -8.59 0.51
CA VAL A 88 -15.03 -7.72 0.61
C VAL A 88 -14.97 -7.11 2.00
N THR A 89 -13.77 -7.07 2.56
CA THR A 89 -13.46 -6.36 3.78
C THR A 89 -12.25 -5.44 3.53
N VAL A 90 -12.34 -4.21 3.97
CA VAL A 90 -11.23 -3.25 3.97
C VAL A 90 -10.91 -2.90 5.42
N VAL A 91 -9.67 -3.05 5.82
CA VAL A 91 -9.13 -2.63 7.12
C VAL A 91 -8.13 -1.53 6.88
N HIS A 92 -8.43 -0.33 7.31
CA HIS A 92 -7.54 0.81 7.10
C HIS A 92 -7.51 1.76 8.30
N GLY A 93 -6.53 2.65 8.33
CA GLY A 93 -6.36 3.69 9.34
C GLY A 93 -4.89 3.91 9.65
N HIS A 94 -4.59 4.44 10.83
CA HIS A 94 -3.23 4.85 11.19
C HIS A 94 -2.33 3.68 11.57
N GLU A 95 -1.06 3.74 11.17
CA GLU A 95 -0.03 2.81 11.60
C GLU A 95 0.16 2.88 13.13
N PRO A 96 0.16 1.73 13.86
CA PRO A 96 0.34 1.74 15.32
C PRO A 96 1.77 2.05 15.71
N GLY A 97 1.97 2.88 16.75
CA GLY A 97 3.28 3.12 17.36
C GLY A 97 3.65 2.11 18.46
N LEU A 98 2.66 1.46 19.06
CA LEU A 98 2.82 0.65 20.27
C LEU A 98 2.16 -0.72 20.15
N LYS A 99 2.58 -1.69 20.99
CA LYS A 99 1.93 -3.00 21.19
C LYS A 99 1.65 -3.77 19.89
N TRP A 100 2.57 -3.78 18.96
CA TRP A 100 2.40 -4.34 17.64
C TRP A 100 1.88 -5.78 17.62
N ARG A 101 2.28 -6.64 18.57
CA ARG A 101 1.81 -8.04 18.64
C ARG A 101 0.33 -8.14 18.96
N GLU A 102 -0.17 -7.28 19.84
CA GLU A 102 -1.59 -7.21 20.20
C GLU A 102 -2.37 -6.62 19.01
N PHE A 103 -1.83 -5.58 18.36
CA PHE A 103 -2.40 -4.98 17.18
C PHE A 103 -2.56 -5.97 16.00
N LEU A 104 -1.51 -6.75 15.68
CA LEU A 104 -1.60 -7.82 14.66
C LEU A 104 -2.73 -8.82 15.01
N SER A 105 -2.88 -9.16 16.30
CA SER A 105 -3.92 -10.09 16.71
C SER A 105 -5.31 -9.50 16.60
N LEU A 106 -5.47 -8.19 16.85
CA LEU A 106 -6.72 -7.46 16.67
C LEU A 106 -7.11 -7.40 15.18
N VAL A 107 -6.22 -6.92 14.32
CA VAL A 107 -6.47 -6.76 12.89
C VAL A 107 -6.80 -8.09 12.20
N LEU A 108 -6.18 -9.18 12.64
CA LEU A 108 -6.40 -10.51 12.06
C LEU A 108 -7.41 -11.37 12.85
N SER A 109 -8.20 -10.78 13.77
CA SER A 109 -9.12 -11.55 14.64
C SER A 109 -10.20 -12.30 13.86
N ASP A 110 -10.74 -11.67 12.82
CA ASP A 110 -11.84 -12.20 12.00
C ASP A 110 -11.36 -12.82 10.68
N VAL A 111 -10.05 -12.78 10.39
CA VAL A 111 -9.48 -13.32 9.16
C VAL A 111 -9.30 -14.84 9.27
N THR A 112 -9.77 -15.57 8.29
CA THR A 112 -9.79 -17.04 8.24
C THR A 112 -8.96 -17.59 7.06
N ALA A 113 -8.72 -18.88 7.04
CA ALA A 113 -8.02 -19.55 5.94
C ALA A 113 -8.82 -19.59 4.62
N GLU A 114 -10.10 -19.25 4.62
CA GLU A 114 -10.92 -19.11 3.40
C GLU A 114 -10.73 -17.75 2.74
N ASP A 115 -10.23 -16.75 3.49
CA ASP A 115 -10.03 -15.39 3.01
C ASP A 115 -8.77 -15.26 2.15
N SER A 116 -8.76 -14.24 1.31
CA SER A 116 -7.59 -13.80 0.56
C SER A 116 -7.20 -12.41 1.01
N VAL A 117 -6.02 -12.27 1.63
CA VAL A 117 -5.55 -11.01 2.21
C VAL A 117 -4.63 -10.30 1.22
N VAL A 118 -4.91 -9.05 0.92
CA VAL A 118 -4.07 -8.16 0.11
C VAL A 118 -3.55 -7.04 1.00
N LEU A 119 -2.25 -7.03 1.24
CA LEU A 119 -1.55 -6.00 2.00
C LEU A 119 -1.03 -4.95 1.03
N LEU A 120 -1.47 -3.71 1.20
CA LEU A 120 -1.16 -2.59 0.29
C LEU A 120 -0.22 -1.62 0.98
N GLY A 121 0.87 -1.24 0.31
CA GLY A 121 1.82 -0.27 0.82
C GLY A 121 2.50 0.54 -0.26
N GLY A 122 3.06 1.68 0.14
CA GLY A 122 3.90 2.53 -0.69
C GLY A 122 5.24 2.79 -0.02
N LEU A 123 6.32 2.80 -0.78
CA LEU A 123 7.66 3.13 -0.29
C LEU A 123 8.35 4.13 -1.21
N HIS A 124 9.07 5.07 -0.62
CA HIS A 124 9.93 5.94 -1.40
C HIS A 124 11.09 5.15 -2.02
N ALA A 125 11.30 5.35 -3.32
CA ALA A 125 12.28 4.63 -4.11
C ALA A 125 13.00 5.55 -5.11
N GLU A 126 14.19 5.17 -5.53
CA GLU A 126 14.96 5.86 -6.57
C GLU A 126 14.39 5.52 -7.96
N VAL A 127 13.15 5.98 -8.24
CA VAL A 127 12.43 5.73 -9.49
C VAL A 127 12.04 7.04 -10.18
N PRO A 128 12.05 7.11 -11.52
CA PRO A 128 11.64 8.32 -12.23
C PRO A 128 10.11 8.44 -12.29
N HIS A 129 9.57 9.63 -12.03
CA HIS A 129 8.13 9.88 -12.16
C HIS A 129 7.62 9.84 -13.61
N THR A 130 8.51 9.94 -14.59
CA THR A 130 8.22 9.91 -16.03
C THR A 130 8.07 8.50 -16.61
N ARG A 131 8.22 7.47 -15.80
CA ARG A 131 8.04 6.06 -16.19
C ARG A 131 6.90 5.44 -15.38
N PRO A 132 6.36 4.27 -15.79
CA PRO A 132 5.44 3.50 -14.95
C PRO A 132 6.08 3.22 -13.58
N LEU A 133 5.32 3.47 -12.50
CA LEU A 133 5.83 3.19 -11.16
C LEU A 133 5.82 1.67 -10.91
N PRO A 134 6.91 1.10 -10.39
CA PRO A 134 7.01 -0.33 -10.14
C PRO A 134 6.12 -0.76 -8.97
N VAL A 135 5.44 -1.89 -9.11
CA VAL A 135 4.73 -2.55 -8.01
C VAL A 135 5.32 -3.92 -7.79
N VAL A 136 5.97 -4.09 -6.64
CA VAL A 136 6.46 -5.39 -6.18
C VAL A 136 5.28 -6.20 -5.64
N THR A 137 5.12 -7.42 -6.14
CA THR A 137 4.08 -8.35 -5.72
C THR A 137 4.75 -9.60 -5.17
N ASN A 138 4.61 -9.85 -3.87
CA ASN A 138 5.24 -11.01 -3.24
C ASN A 138 4.36 -11.63 -2.12
N THR A 139 4.78 -12.76 -1.58
CA THR A 139 4.14 -13.44 -0.46
C THR A 139 5.18 -14.19 0.36
N GLU A 140 4.89 -14.47 1.64
CA GLU A 140 5.71 -15.36 2.48
C GLU A 140 5.46 -16.84 2.16
N ASP A 141 4.29 -17.20 1.61
CA ASP A 141 3.90 -18.58 1.28
C ASP A 141 4.46 -19.01 -0.09
N ALA A 142 5.47 -19.88 -0.10
CA ALA A 142 6.09 -20.41 -1.31
C ALA A 142 5.11 -21.19 -2.22
N ARG A 143 4.05 -21.79 -1.67
CA ARG A 143 3.03 -22.51 -2.45
C ARG A 143 2.11 -21.52 -3.16
N LEU A 144 1.72 -20.45 -2.45
CA LEU A 144 0.93 -19.37 -3.01
C LEU A 144 1.73 -18.64 -4.10
N ALA A 145 3.01 -18.35 -3.87
CA ALA A 145 3.92 -17.76 -4.85
C ALA A 145 3.95 -18.57 -6.15
N ALA A 146 4.20 -19.88 -6.05
CA ALA A 146 4.22 -20.77 -7.20
C ALA A 146 2.86 -20.84 -7.93
N LYS A 147 1.75 -20.81 -7.19
CA LYS A 147 0.38 -20.83 -7.74
C LYS A 147 0.03 -19.58 -8.52
N LEU A 148 0.46 -18.42 -8.04
CA LEU A 148 0.16 -17.12 -8.64
C LEU A 148 1.22 -16.65 -9.65
N GLY A 149 2.41 -17.26 -9.66
CA GLY A 149 3.53 -16.82 -10.47
C GLY A 149 4.14 -15.51 -10.00
N ILE A 150 4.16 -15.30 -8.67
CA ILE A 150 4.77 -14.14 -7.99
C ILE A 150 5.99 -14.59 -7.17
N GLU A 151 6.73 -13.66 -6.63
CA GLU A 151 7.94 -13.94 -5.86
C GLU A 151 7.61 -14.33 -4.40
N VAL A 152 8.51 -15.14 -3.82
CA VAL A 152 8.56 -15.33 -2.37
C VAL A 152 9.32 -14.16 -1.77
N ASN A 153 8.79 -13.56 -0.69
CA ASN A 153 9.49 -12.49 0.00
C ASN A 153 10.80 -13.04 0.61
N GLY A 154 11.93 -12.51 0.18
CA GLY A 154 13.27 -12.90 0.66
C GLY A 154 13.90 -11.86 1.60
N TYR A 155 13.14 -10.84 2.01
CA TYR A 155 13.67 -9.74 2.80
C TYR A 155 14.07 -10.16 4.22
N GLU A 156 15.28 -9.80 4.63
CA GLU A 156 15.80 -9.96 5.99
C GLU A 156 16.26 -8.59 6.53
N GLY A 157 15.64 -8.09 7.58
CA GLY A 157 16.03 -6.82 8.19
C GLY A 157 14.93 -6.20 9.05
N PRO A 158 15.07 -4.90 9.42
CA PRO A 158 14.02 -4.15 10.10
C PRO A 158 12.76 -4.07 9.26
N ILE A 159 11.60 -4.27 9.86
CA ILE A 159 10.32 -4.39 9.16
C ILE A 159 9.25 -3.55 9.86
N GLY A 160 8.37 -2.90 9.08
CA GLY A 160 7.19 -2.18 9.57
C GLY A 160 6.02 -3.11 9.85
N ILE A 161 4.92 -2.52 10.34
CA ILE A 161 3.72 -3.29 10.76
C ILE A 161 3.07 -4.06 9.61
N LEU A 162 3.06 -3.49 8.39
CA LEU A 162 2.46 -4.14 7.23
C LEU A 162 3.25 -5.39 6.81
N GLY A 163 4.59 -5.31 6.81
CA GLY A 163 5.42 -6.47 6.55
C GLY A 163 5.31 -7.55 7.66
N LEU A 164 5.18 -7.13 8.93
CA LEU A 164 4.90 -8.07 10.03
C LEU A 164 3.55 -8.79 9.85
N LEU A 165 2.53 -8.12 9.29
CA LEU A 165 1.25 -8.75 8.94
C LEU A 165 1.43 -9.87 7.92
N GLY A 166 2.25 -9.67 6.88
CA GLY A 166 2.55 -10.72 5.90
C GLY A 166 3.13 -11.97 6.57
N VAL A 167 4.16 -11.80 7.40
CA VAL A 167 4.78 -12.89 8.18
C VAL A 167 3.79 -13.54 9.14
N GLU A 168 2.94 -12.77 9.83
CA GLU A 168 1.96 -13.28 10.77
C GLU A 168 0.82 -14.04 10.07
N CYS A 169 0.42 -13.60 8.86
CA CYS A 169 -0.52 -14.33 8.02
C CYS A 169 0.01 -15.72 7.64
N ASP A 170 1.25 -15.81 7.15
CA ASP A 170 1.87 -17.11 6.84
C ASP A 170 1.95 -18.01 8.08
N ARG A 171 2.40 -17.46 9.21
CA ARG A 171 2.47 -18.19 10.48
C ARG A 171 1.11 -18.75 10.94
N ARG A 172 0.00 -18.07 10.63
CA ARG A 172 -1.37 -18.52 10.92
C ARG A 172 -1.96 -19.41 9.83
N GLY A 173 -1.26 -19.64 8.72
CA GLY A 173 -1.76 -20.37 7.56
C GLY A 173 -2.84 -19.59 6.78
N LEU A 174 -2.80 -18.27 6.85
CA LEU A 174 -3.66 -17.37 6.08
C LEU A 174 -2.99 -17.08 4.72
N HIS A 175 -3.80 -16.90 3.68
CA HIS A 175 -3.32 -16.58 2.34
C HIS A 175 -3.16 -15.06 2.18
N ALA A 176 -1.93 -14.56 2.16
CA ALA A 176 -1.65 -13.13 2.02
C ALA A 176 -0.70 -12.84 0.86
N VAL A 177 -0.94 -11.74 0.16
CA VAL A 177 -0.10 -11.17 -0.89
C VAL A 177 0.20 -9.72 -0.54
N ASN A 178 1.47 -9.32 -0.66
CA ASN A 178 1.90 -7.95 -0.48
C ASN A 178 2.00 -7.27 -1.85
N LEU A 179 1.46 -6.07 -1.96
CA LEU A 179 1.62 -5.15 -3.09
C LEU A 179 2.27 -3.86 -2.58
N TRP A 180 3.49 -3.60 -3.05
CA TRP A 180 4.25 -2.42 -2.67
C TRP A 180 4.57 -1.58 -3.89
N VAL A 181 4.09 -0.34 -3.94
CA VAL A 181 4.44 0.61 -5.00
C VAL A 181 5.69 1.41 -4.62
N GLY A 182 6.62 1.53 -5.57
CA GLY A 182 7.75 2.46 -5.46
C GLY A 182 7.33 3.86 -5.88
N VAL A 183 7.49 4.84 -4.98
CA VAL A 183 7.15 6.25 -5.20
C VAL A 183 8.44 7.06 -5.26
N PRO A 184 8.60 8.01 -6.22
CA PRO A 184 9.80 8.83 -6.33
C PRO A 184 10.17 9.51 -5.01
N ASP A 185 11.38 9.30 -4.49
CA ASP A 185 11.85 9.83 -3.20
C ASP A 185 12.13 11.35 -3.22
N TYR A 186 12.16 11.95 -4.39
CA TYR A 186 12.31 13.39 -4.59
C TYR A 186 10.98 14.16 -4.74
N LEU A 187 9.83 13.47 -4.63
CA LEU A 187 8.46 14.03 -4.71
C LEU A 187 7.64 13.55 -3.51
N THR A 188 8.00 13.99 -2.30
CA THR A 188 7.44 13.45 -1.05
C THR A 188 6.29 14.25 -0.46
N ASP A 189 6.02 15.46 -0.97
CA ASP A 189 5.21 16.46 -0.25
C ASP A 189 3.71 16.43 -0.63
N SER A 190 3.26 15.47 -1.44
CA SER A 190 1.86 15.37 -1.87
C SER A 190 1.43 13.94 -2.15
N PRO A 191 0.11 13.67 -2.04
CA PRO A 191 -0.43 12.39 -2.53
C PRO A 191 -0.02 12.11 -3.98
N SER A 192 0.16 10.84 -4.32
CA SER A 192 0.54 10.42 -5.68
C SER A 192 -0.56 9.59 -6.35
N PRO A 193 -1.48 10.22 -7.10
CA PRO A 193 -2.48 9.50 -7.89
C PRO A 193 -1.86 8.51 -8.89
N LYS A 194 -0.63 8.77 -9.33
CA LYS A 194 0.11 7.84 -10.20
C LYS A 194 0.50 6.55 -9.46
N ALA A 195 0.89 6.65 -8.21
CA ALA A 195 1.21 5.48 -7.38
C ALA A 195 -0.06 4.70 -7.01
N GLU A 196 -1.13 5.39 -6.69
CA GLU A 196 -2.45 4.81 -6.47
C GLU A 196 -2.94 4.04 -7.70
N LEU A 197 -2.88 4.63 -8.90
CA LEU A 197 -3.23 3.97 -10.16
C LEU A 197 -2.39 2.71 -10.43
N ALA A 198 -1.10 2.76 -10.10
CA ALA A 198 -0.22 1.60 -10.22
C ALA A 198 -0.63 0.47 -9.27
N LEU A 199 -0.97 0.79 -8.02
CA LEU A 199 -1.51 -0.19 -7.05
C LEU A 199 -2.87 -0.73 -7.50
N ALA A 200 -3.81 0.12 -7.95
CA ALA A 200 -5.10 -0.29 -8.48
C ALA A 200 -4.93 -1.33 -9.61
N SER A 201 -4.08 -1.01 -10.59
CA SER A 201 -3.76 -1.93 -11.69
C SER A 201 -3.14 -3.26 -11.21
N ALA A 202 -2.35 -3.23 -10.14
CA ALA A 202 -1.78 -4.45 -9.54
C ALA A 202 -2.84 -5.29 -8.82
N VAL A 203 -3.76 -4.66 -8.10
CA VAL A 203 -4.92 -5.33 -7.47
C VAL A 203 -5.79 -5.98 -8.53
N GLU A 204 -6.15 -5.25 -9.60
CA GLU A 204 -6.94 -5.80 -10.71
C GLU A 204 -6.26 -7.00 -11.36
N ARG A 205 -4.97 -6.91 -11.62
CA ARG A 205 -4.18 -8.00 -12.22
C ARG A 205 -4.20 -9.26 -11.35
N ILE A 206 -4.09 -9.13 -10.02
CA ILE A 206 -4.00 -10.29 -9.13
C ILE A 206 -5.37 -10.86 -8.78
N THR A 207 -6.40 -10.02 -8.61
CA THR A 207 -7.75 -10.43 -8.23
C THR A 207 -8.65 -10.71 -9.44
N GLY A 208 -8.42 -10.03 -10.56
CA GLY A 208 -9.33 -10.02 -11.71
C GLY A 208 -10.60 -9.20 -11.48
N LEU A 209 -10.66 -8.40 -10.41
CA LEU A 209 -11.77 -7.50 -10.11
C LEU A 209 -11.39 -6.10 -10.58
N GLU A 210 -12.27 -5.47 -11.34
CA GLU A 210 -12.10 -4.11 -11.85
C GLU A 210 -12.35 -3.07 -10.74
N ILE A 211 -11.51 -2.05 -10.67
CA ILE A 211 -11.64 -0.92 -9.75
C ILE A 211 -11.95 0.31 -10.59
N ASP A 212 -13.24 0.64 -10.70
CA ASP A 212 -13.69 1.79 -11.50
C ASP A 212 -13.55 3.09 -10.70
N ILE A 213 -12.44 3.81 -10.92
CA ILE A 213 -12.17 5.15 -10.40
C ILE A 213 -11.97 6.09 -11.59
N PRO A 214 -13.07 6.66 -12.15
CA PRO A 214 -13.04 7.33 -13.46
C PRO A 214 -12.10 8.52 -13.56
N ILE A 215 -11.82 9.20 -12.44
CA ILE A 215 -10.98 10.41 -12.41
C ILE A 215 -9.49 10.11 -12.20
N LEU A 216 -9.13 8.93 -11.70
CA LEU A 216 -7.77 8.61 -11.24
C LEU A 216 -6.73 8.69 -12.37
N GLU A 217 -7.09 8.28 -13.60
CA GLU A 217 -6.18 8.42 -14.74
C GLU A 217 -5.90 9.90 -15.09
N GLU A 218 -6.89 10.77 -14.96
CA GLU A 218 -6.74 12.21 -15.22
C GLU A 218 -5.89 12.86 -14.12
N GLU A 219 -6.15 12.52 -12.87
CA GLU A 219 -5.38 12.98 -11.72
C GLU A 219 -3.92 12.51 -11.79
N SER A 220 -3.68 11.26 -12.19
CA SER A 220 -2.34 10.71 -12.42
C SER A 220 -1.57 11.51 -13.48
N ARG A 221 -2.22 11.87 -14.60
CA ARG A 221 -1.59 12.70 -15.64
C ARG A 221 -1.35 14.12 -15.16
N ALA A 222 -2.27 14.71 -14.43
CA ALA A 222 -2.12 16.06 -13.86
C ALA A 222 -0.97 16.10 -12.84
N TRP A 223 -0.86 15.06 -12.00
CA TRP A 223 0.25 14.92 -11.05
C TRP A 223 1.61 14.80 -11.76
N GLU A 224 1.70 14.02 -12.84
CA GLU A 224 2.94 13.87 -13.62
C GLU A 224 3.37 15.21 -14.24
N LEU A 225 2.44 15.99 -14.80
CA LEU A 225 2.73 17.33 -15.32
C LEU A 225 3.21 18.29 -14.23
N GLY A 226 2.59 18.25 -13.04
CA GLY A 226 3.04 19.05 -11.89
C GLY A 226 4.44 18.63 -11.40
N ALA A 227 4.75 17.35 -11.42
CA ALA A 227 6.06 16.82 -11.08
C ALA A 227 7.13 17.29 -12.11
N ASP A 228 6.83 17.26 -13.40
CA ASP A 228 7.69 17.81 -14.44
C ASP A 228 8.02 19.29 -14.23
N GLU A 229 7.01 20.10 -13.88
CA GLU A 229 7.19 21.51 -13.57
C GLU A 229 8.10 21.74 -12.35
N LEU A 230 7.89 20.99 -11.27
CA LEU A 230 8.72 21.07 -10.05
C LEU A 230 10.17 20.68 -10.33
N VAL A 231 10.39 19.60 -11.05
CA VAL A 231 11.73 19.15 -11.43
C VAL A 231 12.42 20.16 -12.32
N ALA A 232 11.73 20.76 -13.30
CA ALA A 232 12.29 21.76 -14.19
C ALA A 232 12.81 23.03 -13.47
N LEU A 233 12.26 23.36 -12.30
CA LEU A 233 12.70 24.49 -11.48
C LEU A 233 14.00 24.23 -10.71
N ASN A 234 14.45 22.96 -10.61
CA ASN A 234 15.62 22.59 -9.83
C ASN A 234 16.66 21.83 -10.68
N PRO A 235 17.78 22.45 -11.08
CA PRO A 235 18.78 21.80 -11.92
C PRO A 235 19.34 20.48 -11.34
N HIS A 236 19.39 20.32 -10.01
CA HIS A 236 19.83 19.07 -9.39
C HIS A 236 18.81 17.95 -9.60
N LEU A 237 17.51 18.25 -9.53
CA LEU A 237 16.46 17.27 -9.80
C LEU A 237 16.43 16.88 -11.29
N VAL A 238 16.72 17.80 -12.18
CA VAL A 238 16.84 17.51 -13.64
C VAL A 238 17.95 16.48 -13.90
N GLU A 239 19.13 16.66 -13.28
CA GLU A 239 20.23 15.71 -13.43
C GLU A 239 19.93 14.35 -12.74
N LEU A 240 19.30 14.38 -11.56
CA LEU A 240 18.85 13.18 -10.87
C LEU A 240 17.88 12.40 -11.76
N LEU A 241 16.83 13.06 -12.27
CA LEU A 241 15.82 12.43 -13.13
C LEU A 241 16.44 11.75 -14.34
N LYS A 242 17.36 12.42 -15.05
CA LYS A 242 18.07 11.82 -16.19
C LYS A 242 18.83 10.54 -15.81
N GLY A 243 19.47 10.54 -14.63
CA GLY A 243 20.17 9.37 -14.11
C GLY A 243 19.20 8.21 -13.82
N LEU A 244 18.06 8.50 -13.17
CA LEU A 244 17.04 7.53 -12.87
C LEU A 244 16.37 6.95 -14.13
N GLU A 245 16.09 7.79 -15.13
CA GLU A 245 15.56 7.34 -16.42
C GLU A 245 16.52 6.39 -17.14
N GLN A 246 17.82 6.74 -17.19
CA GLN A 246 18.84 5.88 -17.80
C GLN A 246 18.95 4.53 -17.08
N LEU A 247 18.88 4.53 -15.75
CA LEU A 247 18.91 3.31 -14.95
C LEU A 247 17.67 2.45 -15.23
N ASN A 248 16.48 3.04 -15.18
CA ASN A 248 15.22 2.36 -15.44
C ASN A 248 15.21 1.76 -16.86
N ASP A 249 15.49 2.57 -17.89
CA ASP A 249 15.49 2.14 -19.29
C ASP A 249 16.55 1.04 -19.58
N SER A 250 17.65 1.00 -18.81
CA SER A 250 18.67 -0.06 -18.92
C SER A 250 18.25 -1.37 -18.21
N THR A 251 17.37 -1.25 -17.21
CA THR A 251 16.88 -2.39 -16.42
C THR A 251 15.67 -3.07 -17.10
N GLU A 252 14.93 -2.36 -17.95
CA GLU A 252 13.82 -2.90 -18.76
C GLU A 252 14.25 -3.85 -19.92
N LEU A 253 15.55 -4.07 -20.12
CA LEU A 253 16.01 -5.14 -21.01
C LEU A 253 15.64 -6.53 -20.43
N PRO A 254 15.34 -7.57 -21.28
CA PRO A 254 14.62 -8.81 -20.89
C PRO A 254 15.19 -9.69 -19.77
N GLU A 255 16.23 -9.26 -19.10
CA GLU A 255 16.86 -9.94 -17.95
C GLU A 255 16.61 -9.22 -16.61
N ALA A 256 15.86 -8.11 -16.60
CA ALA A 256 15.51 -7.41 -15.38
C ALA A 256 14.30 -8.10 -14.71
N SER A 257 14.61 -9.11 -13.94
CA SER A 257 13.65 -9.78 -13.05
C SER A 257 13.26 -8.86 -11.90
N GLY A 258 12.10 -9.13 -11.26
CA GLY A 258 11.68 -8.51 -10.00
C GLY A 258 12.76 -8.49 -8.91
N ASP A 259 13.81 -9.32 -9.04
CA ASP A 259 15.02 -9.32 -8.21
C ASP A 259 15.75 -7.97 -8.17
N ALA A 260 15.75 -7.21 -9.26
CA ALA A 260 16.41 -5.89 -9.29
C ALA A 260 15.61 -4.86 -8.49
N ILE A 261 14.28 -4.89 -8.59
CA ILE A 261 13.36 -4.02 -7.85
C ILE A 261 13.33 -4.45 -6.38
N ALA A 262 13.30 -5.74 -6.10
CA ALA A 262 13.40 -6.26 -4.73
C ALA A 262 14.73 -5.88 -4.07
N ALA A 263 15.86 -5.93 -4.79
CA ALA A 263 17.17 -5.52 -4.30
C ALA A 263 17.24 -4.01 -4.02
N GLU A 264 16.57 -3.18 -4.80
CA GLU A 264 16.49 -1.74 -4.58
C GLU A 264 15.61 -1.41 -3.38
N PHE A 265 14.52 -2.13 -3.24
CA PHE A 265 13.63 -2.13 -2.10
C PHE A 265 14.36 -2.52 -0.80
N GLU A 266 15.15 -3.60 -0.82
CA GLU A 266 16.02 -3.99 0.28
C GLU A 266 17.08 -2.92 0.61
N ARG A 267 17.62 -2.24 -0.41
CA ARG A 267 18.60 -1.18 -0.23
C ARG A 267 18.00 0.02 0.48
N TYR A 268 16.80 0.42 0.11
CA TYR A 268 16.04 1.49 0.75
C TYR A 268 15.77 1.19 2.23
N LEU A 269 15.23 0.01 2.53
CA LEU A 269 14.95 -0.41 3.90
C LEU A 269 16.22 -0.50 4.76
N ARG A 270 17.35 -0.96 4.21
CA ARG A 270 18.67 -0.99 4.91
C ARG A 270 19.23 0.41 5.18
N LYS A 271 19.04 1.37 4.27
CA LYS A 271 19.51 2.75 4.43
C LYS A 271 18.77 3.41 5.59
N ARG A 272 17.48 3.21 5.68
CA ARG A 272 16.61 3.75 6.74
C ARG A 272 16.88 3.12 8.12
N GLY A 273 17.25 1.85 8.18
CA GLY A 273 17.64 1.20 9.45
C GLY A 273 18.98 1.67 10.03
N ARG A 274 19.77 2.48 9.29
CA ARG A 274 21.03 3.07 9.75
C ARG A 274 20.88 4.49 10.30
N ASP A 275 19.78 5.17 9.99
CA ASP A 275 19.53 6.56 10.37
C ASP A 275 18.61 6.69 11.61
N ARG A 276 18.37 5.56 12.30
CA ARG A 276 17.64 5.51 13.59
C ARG A 276 18.55 5.17 14.77
#